data_96895cb1f9dd8d83a3f9861b6a7304e1
#
_entry.id   96895cb1f9dd8d83a3f9861b6a7304e1
#
_cell.length_a   1.000
_cell.length_b   1.000
_cell.length_c   1.000
_cell.angle_alpha   90.00
_cell.angle_beta   90.00
_cell.angle_gamma   90.00
#
_symmetry.space_group_name_H-M   'P 1'
#
loop_
_entity.id
_entity.type
_entity.pdbx_description
1 polymer ?
#
loop_
_entity_poly.entity_id
_entity_poly.type
_entity_poly.pdbx_seq_one_letter_code
_entity_poly.pdbx_strand_id
1 'polypeptide(L)'
;MSTSIEPVFVKIEEKKGFLESMKKKIQEEAGGDADLLLKYPVLYMHVWQNKTDKLNDRFSVYVGEANDLLRRTKEHWAMAKIGTASSDEDVWQRHLIEDKDENGNPVIPTLYAFGHEKFQKSLTLDLENRMIEYCISMATAHLQNGRSNPQGDYYGHDILDAIFGKIWKRLKQENSDLFLQESEILKSAIYKASPFHKLTLDQREAKQKIIERVVDAVTNKKRNQLIMVEGEAGTGKTVLTSSTFYELLRNDIQKFSAYMLVNHEEQLKVYKKIAESMGYKEDIVLNPTKFLNTHTTDEPVDVVFIDEAHLLWTQKKQAYNMGDNQLNDIMARAKVTVIMFDECQILRKEQYYEEEFLIEKRNFSKEQKNYIELKNQLRMACSKSTMDWIDALTRDLKVGTLSPDINGYEVKIFDDPQSLHEAIKVKAQNKDTELSRLIASYDWDYVADKTCRDVHPESSTKYWEVRIGDWHLPWNRELFDDLNLNKRDRKKLKEMNWAEQEHTINEVGSTFTIQGFDLCYAGVIIGPSVRFKDGKIWFDESRKAYDKMKGKRTISNGGTVAVSDLLSRNELRVLLTRATKGLYIYACDPDLRAALKAAVQ
;
A
#
# COMPACT_ATOMS: atom_id res chain seq x y z
N MET A 1 32.78 -24.93 9.04
CA MET A 1 31.94 -24.80 10.24
C MET A 1 30.64 -24.11 9.81
N SER A 2 29.51 -24.77 9.94
CA SER A 2 28.21 -24.14 9.66
C SER A 2 28.00 -23.08 10.75
N THR A 3 28.15 -21.81 10.39
CA THR A 3 27.80 -20.71 11.30
C THR A 3 26.31 -20.76 11.57
N SER A 4 25.91 -20.88 12.83
CA SER A 4 24.52 -20.87 13.23
C SER A 4 23.90 -19.52 12.81
N ILE A 5 22.74 -19.55 12.16
CA ILE A 5 21.97 -18.33 11.82
C ILE A 5 21.08 -17.91 13.00
N GLU A 6 21.09 -18.66 14.11
CA GLU A 6 20.28 -18.36 15.29
C GLU A 6 20.88 -17.18 16.08
N PRO A 7 20.15 -16.07 16.25
CA PRO A 7 20.61 -14.95 17.06
C PRO A 7 20.55 -15.28 18.56
N VAL A 8 21.49 -14.74 19.32
CA VAL A 8 21.43 -14.70 20.78
C VAL A 8 20.32 -13.78 21.20
N PHE A 9 19.52 -14.20 22.15
CA PHE A 9 18.32 -13.49 22.59
C PHE A 9 18.29 -13.36 24.11
N VAL A 10 17.90 -12.16 24.62
CA VAL A 10 17.58 -11.96 26.01
C VAL A 10 16.29 -11.16 26.15
N LYS A 11 15.55 -11.43 27.26
CA LYS A 11 14.31 -10.75 27.63
C LYS A 11 14.43 -10.21 29.04
N ILE A 12 14.33 -8.91 29.21
CA ILE A 12 14.52 -8.25 30.50
C ILE A 12 13.29 -7.40 30.84
N GLU A 13 12.62 -7.70 31.96
CA GLU A 13 11.61 -6.80 32.52
C GLU A 13 12.28 -5.61 33.16
N GLU A 14 11.91 -4.40 32.75
CA GLU A 14 12.53 -3.14 33.18
C GLU A 14 11.97 -2.64 34.51
N LYS A 15 11.95 -3.50 35.53
CA LYS A 15 11.54 -3.17 36.91
C LYS A 15 12.50 -2.17 37.53
N LYS A 16 12.05 -1.49 38.58
CA LYS A 16 12.89 -0.56 39.38
C LYS A 16 14.22 -1.22 39.75
N GLY A 17 15.34 -0.57 39.44
CA GLY A 17 16.68 -1.09 39.70
C GLY A 17 17.25 -2.08 38.67
N PHE A 18 16.53 -2.37 37.57
CA PHE A 18 16.99 -3.34 36.60
C PHE A 18 18.31 -2.94 35.92
N LEU A 19 18.59 -1.65 35.74
CA LEU A 19 19.82 -1.14 35.13
C LEU A 19 21.08 -1.59 35.86
N GLU A 20 21.02 -1.74 37.19
CA GLU A 20 22.14 -2.19 38.02
C GLU A 20 22.43 -3.69 37.84
N SER A 21 21.38 -4.49 37.58
CA SER A 21 21.48 -5.93 37.39
C SER A 21 21.52 -6.37 35.93
N MET A 22 21.31 -5.45 34.97
CA MET A 22 21.12 -5.76 33.54
C MET A 22 22.32 -6.54 32.96
N LYS A 23 23.53 -6.10 33.24
CA LYS A 23 24.75 -6.79 32.76
C LYS A 23 24.81 -8.24 33.27
N LYS A 24 24.50 -8.44 34.56
CA LYS A 24 24.50 -9.77 35.18
C LYS A 24 23.44 -10.68 34.57
N LYS A 25 22.22 -10.15 34.34
CA LYS A 25 21.13 -10.89 33.67
C LYS A 25 21.50 -11.30 32.25
N ILE A 26 22.11 -10.40 31.47
CA ILE A 26 22.59 -10.73 30.13
C ILE A 26 23.62 -11.87 30.18
N GLN A 27 24.55 -11.82 31.15
CA GLN A 27 25.55 -12.86 31.32
C GLN A 27 24.94 -14.20 31.75
N GLU A 28 23.92 -14.18 32.61
CA GLU A 28 23.21 -15.38 33.07
C GLU A 28 22.38 -16.03 31.96
N GLU A 29 21.65 -15.23 31.16
CA GLU A 29 20.75 -15.73 30.11
C GLU A 29 21.49 -16.10 28.82
N ALA A 30 22.46 -15.33 28.39
CA ALA A 30 23.23 -15.57 27.16
C ALA A 30 24.50 -16.42 27.36
N GLY A 31 24.92 -16.65 28.62
CA GLY A 31 26.06 -17.50 28.93
C GLY A 31 27.34 -17.08 28.18
N GLY A 32 27.94 -18.03 27.45
CA GLY A 32 29.15 -17.79 26.65
C GLY A 32 29.01 -16.76 25.54
N ASP A 33 27.80 -16.50 25.07
CA ASP A 33 27.51 -15.60 23.96
C ASP A 33 27.14 -14.17 24.43
N ALA A 34 27.24 -13.89 25.74
CA ALA A 34 26.92 -12.60 26.33
C ALA A 34 27.67 -11.42 25.69
N ASP A 35 28.88 -11.63 25.22
CA ASP A 35 29.66 -10.61 24.53
C ASP A 35 29.03 -10.12 23.24
N LEU A 36 28.24 -10.94 22.54
CA LEU A 36 27.49 -10.54 21.34
C LEU A 36 26.40 -9.49 21.65
N LEU A 37 25.93 -9.40 22.90
CA LEU A 37 24.98 -8.40 23.36
C LEU A 37 25.64 -7.21 24.09
N LEU A 38 26.86 -7.38 24.58
CA LEU A 38 27.54 -6.39 25.42
C LEU A 38 28.62 -5.59 24.71
N LYS A 39 29.21 -6.14 23.64
CA LYS A 39 30.42 -5.59 22.98
C LYS A 39 30.26 -5.37 21.46
N TYR A 40 29.19 -5.87 20.88
CA TYR A 40 28.92 -5.80 19.43
C TYR A 40 27.63 -5.07 19.14
N PRO A 41 27.36 -4.67 17.88
CA PRO A 41 26.08 -4.10 17.50
C PRO A 41 24.92 -5.03 17.82
N VAL A 42 23.84 -4.50 18.35
CA VAL A 42 22.63 -5.22 18.75
C VAL A 42 21.38 -4.58 18.18
N LEU A 43 20.37 -5.39 17.88
CA LEU A 43 19.00 -4.96 17.68
C LEU A 43 18.25 -5.10 19.01
N TYR A 44 17.49 -4.10 19.41
CA TYR A 44 16.70 -4.16 20.64
C TYR A 44 15.33 -3.49 20.49
N MET A 45 14.42 -3.86 21.38
CA MET A 45 13.07 -3.31 21.43
C MET A 45 12.65 -3.09 22.88
N HIS A 46 12.02 -1.95 23.17
CA HIS A 46 11.23 -1.76 24.39
C HIS A 46 9.76 -1.96 24.04
N VAL A 47 9.08 -2.81 24.79
CA VAL A 47 7.68 -3.15 24.58
C VAL A 47 6.91 -2.98 25.88
N TRP A 48 5.80 -2.26 25.86
CA TRP A 48 4.90 -2.13 26.99
C TRP A 48 3.45 -1.97 26.52
N GLN A 49 2.49 -2.20 27.39
CA GLN A 49 1.07 -2.07 27.09
C GLN A 49 0.42 -1.08 28.04
N ASN A 50 -0.08 0.04 27.52
CA ASN A 50 -0.92 0.96 28.26
C ASN A 50 -2.37 0.48 28.22
N LYS A 51 -2.89 -0.01 29.38
CA LYS A 51 -4.25 -0.55 29.51
C LYS A 51 -5.29 0.47 29.95
N THR A 52 -4.91 1.74 30.15
CA THR A 52 -5.85 2.81 30.53
C THR A 52 -6.66 3.31 29.32
N ASP A 53 -6.19 3.09 28.11
CA ASP A 53 -6.91 3.44 26.90
C ASP A 53 -7.87 2.30 26.50
N LYS A 54 -9.13 2.41 26.94
CA LYS A 54 -10.20 1.44 26.68
C LYS A 54 -10.55 1.25 25.21
N LEU A 55 -10.05 2.09 24.32
CA LEU A 55 -10.33 2.06 22.87
C LEU A 55 -9.28 1.30 22.06
N ASN A 56 -8.06 1.18 22.56
CA ASN A 56 -6.95 0.56 21.84
C ASN A 56 -6.09 -0.29 22.78
N ASP A 57 -6.37 -1.58 22.85
CA ASP A 57 -5.52 -2.61 23.51
C ASP A 57 -4.21 -2.82 22.72
N ARG A 58 -3.49 -1.73 22.42
CA ARG A 58 -2.27 -1.78 21.62
C ARG A 58 -1.03 -1.77 22.50
N PHE A 59 -0.03 -2.51 22.05
CA PHE A 59 1.30 -2.44 22.62
C PHE A 59 2.04 -1.22 22.08
N SER A 60 2.68 -0.46 22.95
CA SER A 60 3.66 0.54 22.56
C SER A 60 5.01 -0.15 22.31
N VAL A 61 5.65 0.20 21.19
CA VAL A 61 6.89 -0.44 20.75
C VAL A 61 7.89 0.63 20.34
N TYR A 62 9.10 0.56 20.90
CA TYR A 62 10.27 1.29 20.43
C TYR A 62 11.29 0.29 19.89
N VAL A 63 11.77 0.49 18.67
CA VAL A 63 12.81 -0.33 18.05
C VAL A 63 14.10 0.48 17.97
N GLY A 64 15.25 -0.14 18.23
CA GLY A 64 16.53 0.54 18.15
C GLY A 64 17.68 -0.42 17.87
N GLU A 65 18.77 0.15 17.39
CA GLU A 65 20.07 -0.52 17.30
C GLU A 65 21.11 0.23 18.14
N ALA A 66 22.08 -0.47 18.67
CA ALA A 66 23.15 0.13 19.46
C ALA A 66 24.46 -0.67 19.37
N ASN A 67 25.58 0.03 19.42
CA ASN A 67 26.88 -0.61 19.63
C ASN A 67 27.18 -0.91 21.12
N ASP A 68 26.42 -0.32 22.01
CA ASP A 68 26.51 -0.49 23.48
C ASP A 68 25.09 -0.43 24.06
N LEU A 69 24.51 -1.61 24.24
CA LEU A 69 23.14 -1.77 24.74
C LEU A 69 22.97 -1.18 26.15
N LEU A 70 23.94 -1.41 27.05
CA LEU A 70 23.86 -0.94 28.43
C LEU A 70 23.86 0.58 28.52
N ARG A 71 24.77 1.23 27.79
CA ARG A 71 24.83 2.69 27.71
C ARG A 71 23.54 3.26 27.11
N ARG A 72 23.08 2.69 26.00
CA ARG A 72 21.89 3.19 25.30
C ARG A 72 20.62 3.06 26.12
N THR A 73 20.43 1.93 26.81
CA THR A 73 19.30 1.74 27.72
C THR A 73 19.33 2.74 28.88
N LYS A 74 20.51 2.99 29.45
CA LYS A 74 20.66 4.02 30.49
C LYS A 74 20.30 5.43 30.00
N GLU A 75 20.70 5.77 28.77
CA GLU A 75 20.35 7.05 28.16
C GLU A 75 18.83 7.21 28.01
N HIS A 76 18.12 6.18 27.51
CA HIS A 76 16.67 6.22 27.39
C HIS A 76 15.98 6.46 28.75
N TRP A 77 16.38 5.74 29.77
CA TRP A 77 15.81 5.91 31.13
C TRP A 77 16.21 7.24 31.79
N ALA A 78 17.36 7.78 31.45
CA ALA A 78 17.74 9.13 31.91
C ALA A 78 16.87 10.20 31.24
N MET A 79 16.66 10.08 29.93
CA MET A 79 15.77 10.99 29.18
C MET A 79 14.30 10.90 29.66
N ALA A 80 13.82 9.70 29.99
CA ALA A 80 12.49 9.51 30.56
C ALA A 80 12.28 10.36 31.83
N LYS A 81 13.29 10.43 32.70
CA LYS A 81 13.25 11.24 33.94
C LYS A 81 13.34 12.74 33.68
N ILE A 82 14.14 13.16 32.70
CA ILE A 82 14.29 14.58 32.32
C ILE A 82 13.01 15.06 31.62
N GLY A 83 12.43 14.24 30.74
CA GLY A 83 11.19 14.53 30.04
C GLY A 83 10.00 14.83 30.96
N THR A 84 9.96 14.27 32.18
CA THR A 84 8.92 14.57 33.17
C THR A 84 9.02 15.99 33.75
N ALA A 85 10.16 16.67 33.56
CA ALA A 85 10.42 18.02 34.10
C ALA A 85 10.21 19.15 33.07
N SER A 86 10.08 18.85 31.77
CA SER A 86 9.85 19.83 30.71
C SER A 86 8.49 19.66 30.03
N SER A 87 7.73 20.76 29.93
CA SER A 87 6.34 20.74 29.45
C SER A 87 6.19 20.72 27.91
N ASP A 88 7.28 20.81 27.12
CA ASP A 88 7.18 21.23 25.71
C ASP A 88 7.65 20.23 24.64
N GLU A 89 8.16 19.04 25.01
CA GLU A 89 8.51 18.01 24.03
C GLU A 89 7.86 16.68 24.35
N ASP A 90 7.13 16.13 23.41
CA ASP A 90 6.54 14.80 23.48
C ASP A 90 7.63 13.75 23.24
N VAL A 91 8.35 13.43 24.32
CA VAL A 91 9.46 12.47 24.29
C VAL A 91 8.91 11.11 24.67
N TRP A 92 8.93 10.14 23.73
CA TRP A 92 8.39 8.79 23.93
C TRP A 92 8.89 8.08 25.20
N GLN A 93 10.10 8.42 25.65
CA GLN A 93 10.69 7.86 26.88
C GLN A 93 9.87 8.17 28.14
N ARG A 94 9.02 9.20 28.13
CA ARG A 94 8.10 9.48 29.25
C ARG A 94 7.15 8.31 29.52
N HIS A 95 6.69 7.68 28.44
CA HIS A 95 5.77 6.54 28.50
C HIS A 95 6.37 5.34 29.25
N LEU A 96 7.70 5.20 29.33
CA LEU A 96 8.36 4.18 30.16
C LEU A 96 8.09 4.36 31.66
N ILE A 97 7.73 5.58 32.10
CA ILE A 97 7.53 5.92 33.51
C ILE A 97 6.08 6.31 33.79
N GLU A 98 5.41 7.00 32.89
CA GLU A 98 4.09 7.60 33.09
C GLU A 98 2.93 6.67 32.75
N ASP A 99 3.13 5.71 31.85
CA ASP A 99 2.08 4.77 31.43
C ASP A 99 1.66 3.86 32.61
N LYS A 100 0.35 3.62 32.68
CA LYS A 100 -0.26 2.85 33.77
C LYS A 100 -1.15 1.74 33.23
N ASP A 101 -1.31 0.68 34.02
CA ASP A 101 -2.26 -0.38 33.79
C ASP A 101 -3.70 0.05 34.17
N GLU A 102 -4.66 -0.82 33.93
CA GLU A 102 -6.08 -0.62 34.24
C GLU A 102 -6.35 -0.38 35.77
N ASN A 103 -5.42 -0.74 36.64
CA ASN A 103 -5.48 -0.57 38.07
C ASN A 103 -4.71 0.68 38.55
N GLY A 104 -4.11 1.44 37.62
CA GLY A 104 -3.34 2.64 37.92
C GLY A 104 -1.89 2.36 38.37
N ASN A 105 -1.41 1.12 38.30
CA ASN A 105 -0.02 0.78 38.57
C ASN A 105 0.88 1.11 37.39
N PRO A 106 2.16 1.50 37.60
CA PRO A 106 3.11 1.70 36.51
C PRO A 106 3.23 0.43 35.64
N VAL A 107 3.15 0.60 34.34
CA VAL A 107 3.41 -0.47 33.40
C VAL A 107 4.90 -0.82 33.42
N ILE A 108 5.23 -2.09 33.37
CA ILE A 108 6.61 -2.57 33.35
C ILE A 108 6.99 -2.87 31.90
N PRO A 109 7.87 -2.05 31.28
CA PRO A 109 8.36 -2.33 29.96
C PRO A 109 9.19 -3.62 29.91
N THR A 110 9.22 -4.25 28.77
CA THR A 110 10.06 -5.42 28.49
C THR A 110 11.06 -5.06 27.40
N LEU A 111 12.34 -5.22 27.71
CA LEU A 111 13.43 -5.13 26.74
C LEU A 111 13.65 -6.49 26.10
N TYR A 112 13.53 -6.55 24.77
CA TYR A 112 14.00 -7.65 23.94
C TYR A 112 15.30 -7.22 23.26
N ALA A 113 16.34 -8.03 23.32
CA ALA A 113 17.62 -7.74 22.66
C ALA A 113 18.15 -8.95 21.91
N PHE A 114 18.71 -8.70 20.73
CA PHE A 114 19.27 -9.70 19.84
C PHE A 114 20.70 -9.34 19.45
N GLY A 115 21.58 -10.33 19.53
CA GLY A 115 22.96 -10.26 19.11
C GLY A 115 23.31 -11.40 18.15
N HIS A 116 24.29 -11.21 17.27
CA HIS A 116 24.76 -12.26 16.39
C HIS A 116 26.20 -11.98 15.94
N GLU A 117 27.02 -13.03 15.73
CA GLU A 117 28.42 -12.88 15.31
C GLU A 117 28.60 -12.12 13.98
N LYS A 118 27.57 -12.10 13.12
CA LYS A 118 27.57 -11.37 11.84
C LYS A 118 27.02 -9.95 11.96
N PHE A 119 26.57 -9.53 13.14
CA PHE A 119 26.04 -8.19 13.29
C PHE A 119 27.14 -7.15 13.10
N GLN A 120 26.91 -6.28 12.16
CA GLN A 120 27.64 -5.05 11.90
C GLN A 120 26.64 -3.90 11.76
N LYS A 121 27.12 -2.68 11.85
CA LYS A 121 26.27 -1.48 11.88
C LYS A 121 25.23 -1.43 10.75
N SER A 122 25.66 -1.70 9.50
CA SER A 122 24.72 -1.65 8.36
C SER A 122 23.64 -2.74 8.43
N LEU A 123 24.01 -3.96 8.86
CA LEU A 123 23.04 -5.05 9.02
C LEU A 123 22.05 -4.76 10.15
N THR A 124 22.51 -4.24 11.30
CA THR A 124 21.60 -3.91 12.41
C THR A 124 20.69 -2.75 12.09
N LEU A 125 21.12 -1.76 11.30
CA LEU A 125 20.28 -0.69 10.79
C LEU A 125 19.19 -1.21 9.82
N ASP A 126 19.51 -2.14 8.92
CA ASP A 126 18.53 -2.75 8.04
C ASP A 126 17.55 -3.67 8.80
N LEU A 127 18.02 -4.37 9.83
CA LEU A 127 17.17 -5.14 10.74
C LEU A 127 16.23 -4.23 11.53
N GLU A 128 16.71 -3.09 12.02
CA GLU A 128 15.90 -2.06 12.69
C GLU A 128 14.82 -1.53 11.75
N ASN A 129 15.18 -1.14 10.53
CA ASN A 129 14.24 -0.65 9.51
C ASN A 129 13.13 -1.68 9.23
N ARG A 130 13.50 -2.94 9.01
CA ARG A 130 12.52 -4.01 8.75
C ARG A 130 11.63 -4.29 9.97
N MET A 131 12.18 -4.22 11.18
CA MET A 131 11.41 -4.37 12.41
C MET A 131 10.39 -3.24 12.57
N ILE A 132 10.79 -2.00 12.30
CA ILE A 132 9.92 -0.82 12.28
C ILE A 132 8.79 -1.02 11.25
N GLU A 133 9.13 -1.46 10.06
CA GLU A 133 8.18 -1.73 8.97
C GLU A 133 7.13 -2.77 9.35
N TYR A 134 7.55 -3.85 10.01
CA TYR A 134 6.63 -4.88 10.50
C TYR A 134 5.75 -4.36 11.64
N CYS A 135 6.34 -3.62 12.60
CA CYS A 135 5.59 -3.06 13.71
C CYS A 135 4.52 -2.07 13.27
N ILE A 136 4.82 -1.18 12.31
CA ILE A 136 3.82 -0.23 11.78
C ILE A 136 2.67 -0.92 11.04
N SER A 137 2.96 -2.10 10.48
CA SER A 137 1.99 -2.90 9.71
C SER A 137 1.05 -3.72 10.58
N MET A 138 1.32 -3.78 11.90
CA MET A 138 0.49 -4.50 12.86
C MET A 138 -0.53 -3.57 13.53
N ALA A 139 -1.81 -3.95 13.50
CA ALA A 139 -2.84 -3.22 14.25
C ALA A 139 -2.66 -3.29 15.77
N THR A 140 -1.88 -4.27 16.25
CA THR A 140 -1.56 -4.52 17.67
C THR A 140 -0.44 -3.64 18.22
N ALA A 141 0.35 -2.98 17.35
CA ALA A 141 1.49 -2.16 17.71
C ALA A 141 1.21 -0.67 17.53
N HIS A 142 1.68 0.15 18.46
CA HIS A 142 1.85 1.60 18.33
C HIS A 142 3.34 1.92 18.38
N LEU A 143 3.89 2.34 17.26
CA LEU A 143 5.32 2.58 17.11
C LEU A 143 5.72 3.94 17.68
N GLN A 144 6.71 3.94 18.57
CA GLN A 144 7.20 5.15 19.24
C GLN A 144 8.36 5.84 18.49
N ASN A 145 8.94 5.15 17.52
CA ASN A 145 9.96 5.74 16.65
C ASN A 145 9.71 5.33 15.20
N GLY A 146 10.23 6.11 14.30
CA GLY A 146 9.98 5.87 12.88
C GLY A 146 11.07 6.46 12.00
N ARG A 147 12.31 6.50 12.46
CA ARG A 147 13.44 6.88 11.63
C ARG A 147 13.82 5.71 10.74
N SER A 148 13.94 5.94 9.45
CA SER A 148 14.45 4.98 8.48
C SER A 148 15.87 5.40 8.10
N ASN A 149 16.79 4.45 8.12
CA ASN A 149 18.16 4.64 7.66
C ASN A 149 18.55 3.47 6.75
N PRO A 150 17.95 3.34 5.56
CA PRO A 150 18.22 2.23 4.66
C PRO A 150 19.68 2.27 4.22
N GLN A 151 20.32 1.13 4.32
CA GLN A 151 21.72 0.99 3.94
C GLN A 151 21.86 0.66 2.45
N GLY A 152 22.99 1.04 1.86
CA GLY A 152 23.39 0.58 0.53
C GLY A 152 23.79 -0.91 0.54
N ASP A 153 24.52 -1.35 -0.49
CA ASP A 153 25.07 -2.70 -0.51
C ASP A 153 26.24 -2.82 0.46
N TYR A 154 26.26 -3.90 1.26
CA TYR A 154 27.30 -4.20 2.24
C TYR A 154 27.52 -5.71 2.35
N TYR A 155 28.67 -6.10 2.87
CA TYR A 155 28.99 -7.51 3.11
C TYR A 155 28.03 -8.12 4.16
N GLY A 156 27.42 -9.28 3.83
CA GLY A 156 26.48 -9.96 4.72
C GLY A 156 25.02 -9.50 4.57
N HIS A 157 24.68 -8.69 3.56
CA HIS A 157 23.30 -8.37 3.25
C HIS A 157 22.47 -9.61 2.89
N ASP A 158 23.10 -10.62 2.31
CA ASP A 158 22.49 -11.89 1.90
C ASP A 158 21.91 -12.73 3.07
N ILE A 159 22.37 -12.49 4.29
CA ILE A 159 21.87 -13.19 5.49
C ILE A 159 20.73 -12.43 6.21
N LEU A 160 20.39 -11.22 5.79
CA LEU A 160 19.39 -10.37 6.44
C LEU A 160 18.05 -11.09 6.62
N ASP A 161 17.52 -11.67 5.54
CA ASP A 161 16.22 -12.34 5.54
C ASP A 161 16.20 -13.55 6.48
N ALA A 162 17.27 -14.35 6.45
CA ALA A 162 17.37 -15.54 7.27
C ALA A 162 17.46 -15.21 8.77
N ILE A 163 18.25 -14.20 9.14
CA ILE A 163 18.39 -13.75 10.53
C ILE A 163 17.08 -13.10 10.99
N PHE A 164 16.50 -12.20 10.17
CA PHE A 164 15.25 -11.52 10.53
C PHE A 164 14.11 -12.52 10.77
N GLY A 165 13.95 -13.53 9.91
CA GLY A 165 12.94 -14.57 10.10
C GLY A 165 13.10 -15.34 11.43
N LYS A 166 14.35 -15.56 11.88
CA LYS A 166 14.62 -16.18 13.19
C LYS A 166 14.25 -15.25 14.35
N ILE A 167 14.62 -13.97 14.26
CA ILE A 167 14.26 -12.94 15.23
C ILE A 167 12.73 -12.85 15.35
N TRP A 168 12.04 -12.73 14.21
CA TRP A 168 10.58 -12.60 14.19
C TRP A 168 9.87 -13.82 14.77
N LYS A 169 10.33 -15.02 14.41
CA LYS A 169 9.83 -16.28 14.97
C LYS A 169 9.98 -16.32 16.49
N ARG A 170 11.15 -15.87 17.02
CA ARG A 170 11.39 -15.80 18.45
C ARG A 170 10.46 -14.81 19.14
N LEU A 171 10.33 -13.60 18.61
CA LEU A 171 9.43 -12.58 19.15
C LEU A 171 7.98 -13.07 19.21
N LYS A 172 7.52 -13.76 18.17
CA LYS A 172 6.19 -14.35 18.16
C LYS A 172 5.99 -15.43 19.24
N GLN A 173 7.00 -16.23 19.53
CA GLN A 173 6.96 -17.20 20.63
C GLN A 173 6.88 -16.50 22.01
N GLU A 174 7.52 -15.35 22.16
CA GLU A 174 7.53 -14.58 23.42
C GLU A 174 6.23 -13.80 23.67
N ASN A 175 5.60 -13.30 22.60
CA ASN A 175 4.36 -12.52 22.70
C ASN A 175 3.53 -12.64 21.41
N SER A 176 2.69 -13.67 21.32
CA SER A 176 1.81 -13.91 20.18
C SER A 176 0.67 -12.91 20.03
N ASP A 177 0.33 -12.17 21.10
CA ASP A 177 -0.72 -11.15 21.07
C ASP A 177 -0.23 -9.87 20.39
N LEU A 178 1.06 -9.58 20.47
CA LEU A 178 1.69 -8.46 19.78
C LEU A 178 2.15 -8.87 18.39
N PHE A 179 3.00 -9.91 18.27
CA PHE A 179 3.69 -10.24 17.04
C PHE A 179 2.87 -11.22 16.18
N LEU A 180 2.30 -10.71 15.09
CA LEU A 180 1.48 -11.47 14.13
C LEU A 180 2.32 -12.45 13.31
N GLN A 181 1.65 -13.31 12.53
CA GLN A 181 2.32 -14.13 11.52
C GLN A 181 2.98 -13.22 10.48
N GLU A 182 4.20 -13.53 10.09
CA GLU A 182 4.94 -12.79 9.05
C GLU A 182 4.13 -12.71 7.75
N SER A 183 3.50 -13.82 7.36
CA SER A 183 2.65 -13.88 6.17
C SER A 183 1.43 -12.93 6.23
N GLU A 184 0.88 -12.66 7.40
CA GLU A 184 -0.22 -11.71 7.57
C GLU A 184 0.27 -10.27 7.39
N ILE A 185 1.46 -9.97 7.92
CA ILE A 185 2.09 -8.64 7.79
C ILE A 185 2.42 -8.33 6.34
N LEU A 186 3.14 -9.22 5.66
CA LEU A 186 3.58 -9.03 4.27
C LEU A 186 2.43 -8.84 3.28
N LYS A 187 1.24 -9.34 3.61
CA LYS A 187 0.04 -9.20 2.79
C LYS A 187 -0.71 -7.91 3.05
N SER A 188 -0.53 -7.30 4.21
CA SER A 188 -1.31 -6.14 4.62
C SER A 188 -1.07 -4.93 3.70
N ALA A 189 -2.12 -4.14 3.48
CA ALA A 189 -2.03 -2.92 2.70
C ALA A 189 -1.13 -1.87 3.36
N ILE A 190 -1.07 -1.87 4.70
CA ILE A 190 -0.20 -0.97 5.45
C ILE A 190 1.27 -1.30 5.17
N TYR A 191 1.64 -2.60 5.16
CA TYR A 191 2.98 -3.02 4.79
C TYR A 191 3.32 -2.57 3.37
N LYS A 192 2.45 -2.85 2.40
CA LYS A 192 2.67 -2.50 0.98
C LYS A 192 2.80 -0.99 0.72
N ALA A 193 2.17 -0.15 1.54
CA ALA A 193 2.27 1.32 1.47
C ALA A 193 3.26 1.90 2.48
N SER A 194 4.02 1.07 3.18
CA SER A 194 4.94 1.50 4.24
C SER A 194 5.98 2.49 3.71
N PRO A 195 6.25 3.60 4.45
CA PRO A 195 7.30 4.56 4.09
C PRO A 195 8.73 4.03 4.28
N PHE A 196 8.89 2.83 4.86
CA PHE A 196 10.17 2.25 5.22
C PHE A 196 10.70 1.22 4.22
N HIS A 197 9.94 0.90 3.18
CA HIS A 197 10.42 0.02 2.12
C HIS A 197 11.74 0.50 1.52
N LYS A 198 12.64 -0.45 1.23
CA LYS A 198 13.87 -0.18 0.49
C LYS A 198 13.51 0.29 -0.92
N LEU A 199 13.79 1.55 -1.21
CA LEU A 199 13.57 2.12 -2.53
C LEU A 199 14.63 1.63 -3.52
N THR A 200 14.23 1.42 -4.77
CA THR A 200 15.16 1.21 -5.88
C THR A 200 16.01 2.46 -6.11
N LEU A 201 17.06 2.35 -6.93
CA LEU A 201 17.91 3.50 -7.26
C LEU A 201 17.08 4.64 -7.88
N ASP A 202 16.28 4.33 -8.90
CA ASP A 202 15.42 5.32 -9.58
C ASP A 202 14.45 6.01 -8.62
N GLN A 203 13.87 5.24 -7.67
CA GLN A 203 12.97 5.79 -6.67
C GLN A 203 13.71 6.67 -5.64
N ARG A 204 14.94 6.31 -5.26
CA ARG A 204 15.77 7.14 -4.36
C ARG A 204 16.14 8.46 -5.01
N GLU A 205 16.54 8.43 -6.28
CA GLU A 205 16.84 9.65 -7.05
C GLU A 205 15.59 10.52 -7.20
N ALA A 206 14.45 9.92 -7.50
CA ALA A 206 13.16 10.62 -7.57
C ALA A 206 12.80 11.27 -6.22
N LYS A 207 12.91 10.52 -5.12
CA LYS A 207 12.68 11.00 -3.75
C LYS A 207 13.56 12.18 -3.41
N GLN A 208 14.87 12.05 -3.63
CA GLN A 208 15.82 13.12 -3.37
C GLN A 208 15.48 14.38 -4.16
N LYS A 209 15.18 14.22 -5.45
CA LYS A 209 14.79 15.33 -6.31
C LYS A 209 13.51 16.02 -5.83
N ILE A 210 12.48 15.25 -5.40
CA ILE A 210 11.24 15.82 -4.86
C ILE A 210 11.54 16.64 -3.60
N ILE A 211 12.30 16.08 -2.64
CA ILE A 211 12.65 16.77 -1.39
C ILE A 211 13.41 18.07 -1.68
N GLU A 212 14.44 18.04 -2.52
CA GLU A 212 15.21 19.20 -2.90
C GLU A 212 14.33 20.30 -3.52
N ARG A 213 13.39 19.92 -4.41
CA ARG A 213 12.48 20.87 -5.05
C ARG A 213 11.47 21.47 -4.07
N VAL A 214 10.94 20.67 -3.14
CA VAL A 214 10.04 21.17 -2.09
C VAL A 214 10.78 22.14 -1.17
N VAL A 215 11.96 21.76 -0.67
CA VAL A 215 12.78 22.61 0.21
C VAL A 215 13.15 23.92 -0.49
N ASP A 216 13.64 23.87 -1.73
CA ASP A 216 13.98 25.04 -2.52
C ASP A 216 12.76 25.97 -2.73
N ALA A 217 11.62 25.42 -3.09
CA ALA A 217 10.42 26.20 -3.34
C ALA A 217 9.91 26.90 -2.08
N VAL A 218 9.88 26.20 -0.93
CA VAL A 218 9.41 26.77 0.33
C VAL A 218 10.39 27.81 0.85
N THR A 219 11.70 27.53 0.84
CA THR A 219 12.75 28.45 1.28
C THR A 219 12.76 29.74 0.46
N ASN A 220 12.66 29.63 -0.86
CA ASN A 220 12.66 30.75 -1.78
C ASN A 220 11.26 31.34 -2.05
N LYS A 221 10.25 30.94 -1.25
CA LYS A 221 8.86 31.45 -1.33
C LYS A 221 8.25 31.34 -2.74
N LYS A 222 8.66 30.34 -3.52
CA LYS A 222 8.07 30.03 -4.83
C LYS A 222 6.65 29.54 -4.63
N ARG A 223 5.77 29.86 -5.58
CA ARG A 223 4.38 29.38 -5.61
C ARG A 223 4.10 28.67 -6.91
N ASN A 224 3.00 27.95 -6.97
CA ASN A 224 2.52 27.26 -8.16
C ASN A 224 3.59 26.32 -8.76
N GLN A 225 4.23 25.51 -7.90
CA GLN A 225 5.19 24.50 -8.34
C GLN A 225 4.46 23.17 -8.52
N LEU A 226 4.61 22.54 -9.70
CA LEU A 226 4.07 21.20 -9.97
C LEU A 226 5.23 20.21 -10.14
N ILE A 227 5.30 19.25 -9.25
CA ILE A 227 6.18 18.08 -9.40
C ILE A 227 5.32 16.93 -9.90
N MET A 228 5.49 16.53 -11.15
CA MET A 228 4.72 15.47 -11.79
C MET A 228 5.56 14.20 -11.90
N VAL A 229 5.14 13.17 -11.19
CA VAL A 229 5.74 11.84 -11.24
C VAL A 229 4.82 10.93 -12.04
N GLU A 230 5.23 10.58 -13.23
CA GLU A 230 4.52 9.63 -14.07
C GLU A 230 5.17 8.24 -14.01
N GLY A 231 4.33 7.22 -13.99
CA GLY A 231 4.76 5.84 -14.03
C GLY A 231 3.56 4.91 -14.13
N GLU A 232 3.75 3.77 -14.76
CA GLU A 232 2.71 2.76 -14.89
C GLU A 232 2.39 2.05 -13.57
N ALA A 233 1.34 1.23 -13.58
CA ALA A 233 1.01 0.36 -12.46
C ALA A 233 2.22 -0.51 -12.08
N GLY A 234 2.56 -0.53 -10.77
CA GLY A 234 3.68 -1.35 -10.27
C GLY A 234 5.05 -0.69 -10.29
N THR A 235 5.19 0.59 -10.66
CA THR A 235 6.48 1.31 -10.58
C THR A 235 6.82 1.80 -9.16
N GLY A 236 5.94 1.52 -8.16
CA GLY A 236 6.15 1.87 -6.76
C GLY A 236 5.84 3.32 -6.41
N LYS A 237 4.96 3.99 -7.17
CA LYS A 237 4.49 5.37 -6.89
C LYS A 237 4.03 5.56 -5.45
N THR A 238 3.20 4.66 -4.94
CA THR A 238 2.65 4.69 -3.57
C THR A 238 3.76 4.65 -2.50
N VAL A 239 4.74 3.76 -2.67
CA VAL A 239 5.90 3.65 -1.74
C VAL A 239 6.76 4.92 -1.81
N LEU A 240 7.02 5.43 -3.00
CA LEU A 240 7.75 6.69 -3.20
C LEU A 240 7.02 7.86 -2.54
N THR A 241 5.70 7.96 -2.72
CA THR A 241 4.85 8.98 -2.11
C THR A 241 4.94 8.93 -0.60
N SER A 242 4.67 7.76 -0.02
CA SER A 242 4.70 7.53 1.42
C SER A 242 6.08 7.86 2.01
N SER A 243 7.14 7.29 1.45
CA SER A 243 8.50 7.52 1.90
C SER A 243 8.91 9.00 1.84
N THR A 244 8.55 9.72 0.76
CA THR A 244 8.91 11.14 0.59
C THR A 244 8.11 12.03 1.52
N PHE A 245 6.80 11.80 1.63
CA PHE A 245 5.90 12.59 2.47
C PHE A 245 6.31 12.54 3.95
N TYR A 246 6.50 11.34 4.49
CA TYR A 246 6.88 11.20 5.89
C TYR A 246 8.32 11.65 6.19
N GLU A 247 9.24 11.59 5.22
CA GLU A 247 10.57 12.18 5.39
C GLU A 247 10.52 13.71 5.49
N LEU A 248 9.69 14.37 4.68
CA LEU A 248 9.49 15.82 4.77
C LEU A 248 8.87 16.23 6.11
N LEU A 249 7.89 15.47 6.63
CA LEU A 249 7.28 15.74 7.93
C LEU A 249 8.26 15.62 9.11
N ARG A 250 9.30 14.78 8.97
CA ARG A 250 10.34 14.55 9.98
C ARG A 250 11.53 15.51 9.88
N ASN A 251 11.49 16.46 8.97
CA ASN A 251 12.59 17.38 8.81
C ASN A 251 12.73 18.24 10.08
N ASP A 252 13.82 17.98 10.84
CA ASP A 252 14.11 18.69 12.08
C ASP A 252 14.54 20.14 11.86
N ILE A 253 14.94 20.50 10.62
CA ILE A 253 15.44 21.83 10.27
C ILE A 253 14.28 22.77 9.88
N GLN A 254 13.28 22.23 9.18
CA GLN A 254 12.15 23.01 8.67
C GLN A 254 10.85 22.24 8.83
N LYS A 255 9.90 22.81 9.59
CA LYS A 255 8.55 22.24 9.68
C LYS A 255 7.73 22.66 8.47
N PHE A 256 7.15 21.70 7.78
CA PHE A 256 6.29 21.92 6.61
C PHE A 256 4.82 21.74 6.99
N SER A 257 3.96 22.64 6.48
CA SER A 257 2.53 22.36 6.40
C SER A 257 2.28 21.45 5.19
N ALA A 258 2.27 20.13 5.44
CA ALA A 258 2.23 19.12 4.40
C ALA A 258 0.97 18.25 4.51
N TYR A 259 0.32 17.98 3.38
CA TYR A 259 -0.89 17.16 3.30
C TYR A 259 -0.75 16.06 2.25
N MET A 260 -1.29 14.88 2.57
CA MET A 260 -1.47 13.76 1.65
C MET A 260 -2.93 13.70 1.20
N LEU A 261 -3.17 13.76 -0.10
CA LEU A 261 -4.51 13.64 -0.67
C LEU A 261 -4.68 12.32 -1.41
N VAL A 262 -5.78 11.62 -1.13
CA VAL A 262 -6.10 10.33 -1.72
C VAL A 262 -7.59 10.29 -2.07
N ASN A 263 -7.90 10.05 -3.35
CA ASN A 263 -9.30 9.95 -3.81
C ASN A 263 -9.79 8.50 -3.94
N HIS A 264 -9.28 7.62 -3.07
CA HIS A 264 -9.69 6.23 -2.96
C HIS A 264 -9.90 5.88 -1.49
N GLU A 265 -11.11 5.47 -1.10
CA GLU A 265 -11.52 5.36 0.30
C GLU A 265 -10.67 4.32 1.08
N GLU A 266 -10.43 3.15 0.50
CA GLU A 266 -9.63 2.10 1.16
C GLU A 266 -8.17 2.54 1.35
N GLN A 267 -7.58 3.17 0.35
CA GLN A 267 -6.21 3.67 0.42
C GLN A 267 -6.08 4.87 1.39
N LEU A 268 -7.11 5.72 1.46
CA LEU A 268 -7.21 6.79 2.45
C LEU A 268 -7.11 6.25 3.88
N LYS A 269 -7.83 5.15 4.17
CA LYS A 269 -7.77 4.46 5.48
C LYS A 269 -6.36 3.94 5.78
N VAL A 270 -5.69 3.37 4.78
CA VAL A 270 -4.31 2.86 4.93
C VAL A 270 -3.34 3.98 5.30
N TYR A 271 -3.35 5.10 4.57
CA TYR A 271 -2.47 6.23 4.88
C TYR A 271 -2.77 6.89 6.23
N LYS A 272 -4.04 6.95 6.64
CA LYS A 272 -4.41 7.43 7.98
C LYS A 272 -3.86 6.52 9.08
N LYS A 273 -3.97 5.20 8.92
CA LYS A 273 -3.38 4.23 9.87
C LYS A 273 -1.85 4.36 9.95
N ILE A 274 -1.18 4.57 8.82
CA ILE A 274 0.26 4.84 8.80
C ILE A 274 0.56 6.14 9.58
N ALA A 275 -0.17 7.22 9.31
CA ALA A 275 0.02 8.50 10.01
C ALA A 275 -0.16 8.35 11.52
N GLU A 276 -1.24 7.70 11.96
CA GLU A 276 -1.52 7.41 13.38
C GLU A 276 -0.40 6.58 14.00
N SER A 277 0.02 5.50 13.33
CA SER A 277 1.09 4.62 13.82
C SER A 277 2.45 5.32 13.94
N MET A 278 2.64 6.42 13.21
CA MET A 278 3.85 7.26 13.25
C MET A 278 3.70 8.48 14.17
N GLY A 279 2.61 8.57 14.95
CA GLY A 279 2.37 9.65 15.90
C GLY A 279 1.87 10.95 15.26
N TYR A 280 1.47 10.95 13.99
CA TYR A 280 0.85 12.11 13.34
C TYR A 280 -0.66 12.09 13.49
N LYS A 281 -1.28 13.28 13.43
CA LYS A 281 -2.73 13.40 13.39
C LYS A 281 -3.26 12.90 12.04
N GLU A 282 -4.43 12.27 12.04
CA GLU A 282 -5.08 11.80 10.82
C GLU A 282 -5.49 12.92 9.84
N ASP A 283 -5.56 14.17 10.32
CA ASP A 283 -6.00 15.32 9.52
C ASP A 283 -4.96 15.80 8.49
N ILE A 284 -3.74 15.26 8.53
CA ILE A 284 -2.75 15.47 7.45
C ILE A 284 -3.04 14.60 6.22
N VAL A 285 -3.93 13.59 6.35
CA VAL A 285 -4.33 12.70 5.26
C VAL A 285 -5.81 12.93 4.95
N LEU A 286 -6.10 13.49 3.80
CA LEU A 286 -7.42 13.94 3.44
C LEU A 286 -7.86 13.42 2.06
N ASN A 287 -9.15 13.38 1.87
CA ASN A 287 -9.67 13.28 0.51
C ASN A 287 -9.62 14.68 -0.16
N PRO A 288 -9.44 14.75 -1.50
CA PRO A 288 -9.29 16.02 -2.22
C PRO A 288 -10.41 17.03 -1.97
N THR A 289 -11.67 16.58 -1.94
CA THR A 289 -12.81 17.46 -1.69
C THR A 289 -12.77 18.08 -0.29
N LYS A 290 -12.41 17.29 0.73
CA LYS A 290 -12.26 17.80 2.10
C LYS A 290 -11.15 18.85 2.18
N PHE A 291 -10.00 18.60 1.55
CA PHE A 291 -8.91 19.56 1.48
C PHE A 291 -9.37 20.89 0.85
N LEU A 292 -10.04 20.84 -0.30
CA LEU A 292 -10.53 22.01 -1.00
C LEU A 292 -11.56 22.82 -0.20
N ASN A 293 -12.36 22.16 0.63
CA ASN A 293 -13.37 22.80 1.47
C ASN A 293 -12.79 23.42 2.76
N THR A 294 -11.58 23.01 3.16
CA THR A 294 -10.96 23.45 4.44
C THR A 294 -9.76 24.36 4.26
N HIS A 295 -9.20 24.49 3.05
CA HIS A 295 -8.02 25.30 2.77
C HIS A 295 -8.35 26.36 1.72
N THR A 296 -7.73 27.54 1.84
CA THR A 296 -7.98 28.69 0.97
C THR A 296 -6.79 28.99 0.06
N THR A 297 -7.00 29.81 -0.96
CA THR A 297 -5.93 30.29 -1.86
C THR A 297 -5.09 31.39 -1.25
N ASP A 298 -5.62 32.09 -0.24
CA ASP A 298 -4.95 33.25 0.40
C ASP A 298 -3.79 32.79 1.28
N GLU A 299 -3.97 31.62 1.96
CA GLU A 299 -2.97 31.01 2.82
C GLU A 299 -2.59 29.61 2.30
N PRO A 300 -1.84 29.51 1.19
CA PRO A 300 -1.49 28.23 0.63
C PRO A 300 -0.54 27.44 1.54
N VAL A 301 -0.82 26.15 1.71
CA VAL A 301 0.06 25.24 2.44
C VAL A 301 1.39 25.03 1.72
N ASP A 302 2.42 24.55 2.43
CA ASP A 302 3.74 24.40 1.83
C ASP A 302 3.76 23.33 0.74
N VAL A 303 3.23 22.13 1.04
CA VAL A 303 3.24 21.05 0.06
C VAL A 303 1.99 20.15 0.17
N VAL A 304 1.49 19.75 -0.98
CA VAL A 304 0.44 18.75 -1.11
C VAL A 304 0.95 17.59 -1.95
N PHE A 305 0.86 16.38 -1.43
CA PHE A 305 1.07 15.16 -2.18
C PHE A 305 -0.28 14.59 -2.61
N ILE A 306 -0.40 14.17 -3.86
CA ILE A 306 -1.60 13.53 -4.38
C ILE A 306 -1.20 12.14 -4.89
N ASP A 307 -1.55 11.11 -4.14
CA ASP A 307 -1.42 9.74 -4.64
C ASP A 307 -2.61 9.41 -5.54
N GLU A 308 -2.37 8.66 -6.61
CA GLU A 308 -3.37 8.30 -7.62
C GLU A 308 -4.09 9.55 -8.20
N ALA A 309 -3.32 10.56 -8.63
CA ALA A 309 -3.87 11.84 -9.12
C ALA A 309 -4.79 11.68 -10.34
N HIS A 310 -4.71 10.57 -11.07
CA HIS A 310 -5.64 10.22 -12.15
C HIS A 310 -7.08 9.95 -11.65
N LEU A 311 -7.29 9.81 -10.34
CA LEU A 311 -8.62 9.68 -9.73
C LEU A 311 -9.28 11.02 -9.41
N LEU A 312 -8.59 12.14 -9.59
CA LEU A 312 -9.16 13.47 -9.37
C LEU A 312 -10.29 13.75 -10.36
N TRP A 313 -11.26 14.54 -9.92
CA TRP A 313 -12.34 14.99 -10.80
C TRP A 313 -11.86 16.15 -11.67
N THR A 314 -12.13 16.01 -12.95
CA THR A 314 -11.76 16.99 -13.97
C THR A 314 -12.99 17.76 -14.47
N GLN A 315 -14.13 17.61 -13.79
CA GLN A 315 -15.37 18.35 -14.02
C GLN A 315 -16.06 18.68 -12.69
N LYS A 316 -16.84 19.77 -12.72
CA LYS A 316 -17.67 20.20 -11.61
C LYS A 316 -18.69 19.13 -11.20
N LYS A 317 -18.81 18.87 -9.91
CA LYS A 317 -19.80 17.96 -9.31
C LYS A 317 -20.53 18.64 -8.16
N GLN A 318 -21.73 18.14 -7.83
CA GLN A 318 -22.56 18.68 -6.76
C GLN A 318 -21.87 18.68 -5.38
N ALA A 319 -21.01 17.68 -5.10
CA ALA A 319 -20.20 17.61 -3.89
C ALA A 319 -18.93 18.48 -3.94
N TYR A 320 -18.58 19.01 -5.11
CA TYR A 320 -17.42 19.84 -5.38
C TYR A 320 -17.90 21.12 -6.10
N ASN A 321 -18.24 22.13 -5.32
CA ASN A 321 -18.84 23.37 -5.81
C ASN A 321 -17.80 24.48 -6.12
N MET A 322 -16.52 24.14 -6.21
CA MET A 322 -15.42 25.05 -6.50
C MET A 322 -14.82 24.63 -7.84
N GLY A 323 -14.40 25.55 -8.68
CA GLY A 323 -13.69 25.32 -9.93
C GLY A 323 -14.17 24.21 -10.86
N ASP A 324 -13.47 24.03 -11.96
CA ASP A 324 -13.81 23.00 -12.98
C ASP A 324 -12.83 21.81 -12.97
N ASN A 325 -11.70 21.91 -12.25
CA ASN A 325 -10.68 20.87 -12.21
C ASN A 325 -9.98 20.82 -10.84
N GLN A 326 -10.14 19.68 -10.13
CA GLN A 326 -9.59 19.53 -8.79
C GLN A 326 -8.06 19.73 -8.72
N LEU A 327 -7.30 19.32 -9.75
CA LEU A 327 -5.85 19.51 -9.75
C LEU A 327 -5.49 20.99 -9.73
N ASN A 328 -6.10 21.80 -10.60
CA ASN A 328 -5.85 23.24 -10.63
C ASN A 328 -6.23 23.93 -9.31
N ASP A 329 -7.36 23.52 -8.72
CA ASP A 329 -7.84 24.09 -7.47
C ASP A 329 -6.95 23.72 -6.26
N ILE A 330 -6.36 22.52 -6.26
CA ILE A 330 -5.38 22.10 -5.25
C ILE A 330 -4.08 22.88 -5.45
N MET A 331 -3.58 23.01 -6.70
CA MET A 331 -2.38 23.77 -7.01
C MET A 331 -2.48 25.23 -6.56
N ALA A 332 -3.67 25.84 -6.64
CA ALA A 332 -3.91 27.19 -6.17
C ALA A 332 -3.81 27.34 -4.62
N ARG A 333 -3.95 26.23 -3.86
CA ARG A 333 -3.93 26.19 -2.40
C ARG A 333 -2.64 25.62 -1.80
N ALA A 334 -1.65 25.33 -2.66
CA ALA A 334 -0.36 24.80 -2.24
C ALA A 334 0.77 25.57 -2.92
N LYS A 335 1.90 25.76 -2.22
CA LYS A 335 3.11 26.30 -2.84
C LYS A 335 3.71 25.27 -3.81
N VAL A 336 3.72 24.00 -3.39
CA VAL A 336 4.18 22.87 -4.19
C VAL A 336 3.11 21.80 -4.21
N THR A 337 2.80 21.27 -5.39
CA THR A 337 1.92 20.12 -5.58
C THR A 337 2.72 19.00 -6.21
N VAL A 338 2.80 17.85 -5.51
CA VAL A 338 3.46 16.63 -5.98
C VAL A 338 2.36 15.65 -6.37
N ILE A 339 2.35 15.23 -7.63
CA ILE A 339 1.34 14.28 -8.12
C ILE A 339 1.97 12.98 -8.60
N MET A 340 1.35 11.85 -8.21
CA MET A 340 1.61 10.53 -8.78
C MET A 340 0.53 10.23 -9.80
N PHE A 341 0.93 10.08 -11.06
CA PHE A 341 -0.02 10.01 -12.15
C PHE A 341 0.19 8.75 -13.02
N ASP A 342 -0.91 8.15 -13.43
CA ASP A 342 -0.94 7.02 -14.35
C ASP A 342 -2.17 7.14 -15.27
N GLU A 343 -1.96 7.58 -16.49
CA GLU A 343 -3.03 7.79 -17.47
C GLU A 343 -3.79 6.49 -17.78
N CYS A 344 -3.09 5.35 -17.72
CA CYS A 344 -3.66 4.03 -18.00
C CYS A 344 -4.59 3.51 -16.89
N GLN A 345 -4.74 4.23 -15.77
CA GLN A 345 -5.64 3.87 -14.67
C GLN A 345 -6.88 4.78 -14.55
N ILE A 346 -7.14 5.62 -15.53
CA ILE A 346 -8.38 6.41 -15.62
C ILE A 346 -9.52 5.47 -16.02
N LEU A 347 -10.52 5.30 -15.14
CA LEU A 347 -11.63 4.34 -15.29
C LEU A 347 -13.02 4.98 -15.37
N ARG A 348 -13.12 6.30 -15.22
CA ARG A 348 -14.40 7.00 -15.22
C ARG A 348 -14.33 8.26 -16.07
N LYS A 349 -15.41 8.58 -16.79
CA LYS A 349 -15.50 9.79 -17.61
C LYS A 349 -15.29 11.10 -16.81
N GLU A 350 -15.61 11.11 -15.52
CA GLU A 350 -15.38 12.28 -14.67
C GLU A 350 -13.90 12.49 -14.31
N GLN A 351 -13.08 11.47 -14.51
CA GLN A 351 -11.63 11.47 -14.27
C GLN A 351 -10.84 11.64 -15.56
N TYR A 352 -11.52 11.72 -16.71
CA TYR A 352 -10.85 11.88 -18.00
C TYR A 352 -10.17 13.25 -18.08
N TYR A 353 -8.89 13.23 -18.33
CA TYR A 353 -8.09 14.43 -18.63
C TYR A 353 -8.03 14.65 -20.13
N GLU A 354 -8.29 15.87 -20.57
CA GLU A 354 -8.11 16.27 -21.95
C GLU A 354 -6.62 16.22 -22.34
N GLU A 355 -6.32 15.77 -23.54
CA GLU A 355 -4.93 15.58 -23.99
C GLU A 355 -4.13 16.89 -23.92
N GLU A 356 -4.73 18.00 -24.37
CA GLU A 356 -4.12 19.32 -24.31
C GLU A 356 -3.79 19.74 -22.86
N PHE A 357 -4.67 19.42 -21.91
CA PHE A 357 -4.44 19.69 -20.50
C PHE A 357 -3.24 18.89 -19.95
N LEU A 358 -3.16 17.61 -20.28
CA LEU A 358 -2.03 16.79 -19.85
C LEU A 358 -0.71 17.25 -20.46
N ILE A 359 -0.72 17.60 -21.75
CA ILE A 359 0.46 18.16 -22.44
C ILE A 359 0.89 19.47 -21.74
N GLU A 360 -0.06 20.36 -21.45
CA GLU A 360 0.21 21.61 -20.70
C GLU A 360 0.89 21.33 -19.36
N LYS A 361 0.33 20.43 -18.53
CA LYS A 361 0.86 20.11 -17.20
C LYS A 361 2.22 19.43 -17.26
N ARG A 362 2.43 18.52 -18.22
CA ARG A 362 3.74 17.91 -18.46
C ARG A 362 4.79 18.96 -18.85
N ASN A 363 4.46 19.85 -19.78
CA ASN A 363 5.36 20.93 -20.19
C ASN A 363 5.65 21.89 -19.04
N PHE A 364 4.62 22.32 -18.31
CA PHE A 364 4.76 23.18 -17.14
C PHE A 364 5.70 22.56 -16.08
N SER A 365 5.54 21.27 -15.80
CA SER A 365 6.44 20.57 -14.87
C SER A 365 7.86 20.42 -15.42
N LYS A 366 8.03 20.18 -16.74
CA LYS A 366 9.34 20.08 -17.40
C LYS A 366 10.09 21.42 -17.40
N GLU A 367 9.42 22.52 -17.69
CA GLU A 367 9.99 23.88 -17.63
C GLU A 367 10.53 24.23 -16.25
N GLN A 368 9.83 23.78 -15.20
CA GLN A 368 10.27 23.90 -13.81
C GLN A 368 11.35 22.87 -13.43
N LYS A 369 11.76 21.96 -14.31
CA LYS A 369 12.65 20.81 -14.05
C LYS A 369 12.11 19.86 -12.98
N ASN A 370 10.80 19.75 -12.86
CA ASN A 370 10.05 19.00 -11.84
C ASN A 370 9.39 17.73 -12.38
N TYR A 371 9.58 17.40 -13.66
CA TYR A 371 9.04 16.19 -14.26
C TYR A 371 9.93 14.97 -13.94
N ILE A 372 9.32 13.88 -13.52
CA ILE A 372 9.97 12.61 -13.16
C ILE A 372 9.20 11.48 -13.82
N GLU A 373 9.91 10.57 -14.45
CA GLU A 373 9.35 9.37 -15.06
C GLU A 373 9.92 8.12 -14.38
N LEU A 374 9.05 7.27 -13.82
CA LEU A 374 9.40 5.97 -13.25
C LEU A 374 9.16 4.88 -14.29
N LYS A 375 10.23 4.20 -14.73
CA LYS A 375 10.18 3.25 -15.86
C LYS A 375 10.09 1.79 -15.45
N ASN A 376 10.64 1.44 -14.27
CA ASN A 376 10.79 0.06 -13.86
C ASN A 376 9.52 -0.46 -13.19
N GLN A 377 8.83 -1.39 -13.85
CA GLN A 377 7.69 -2.10 -13.28
C GLN A 377 8.21 -3.18 -12.30
N LEU A 378 7.72 -3.16 -11.06
CA LEU A 378 8.19 -4.00 -9.95
C LEU A 378 7.10 -4.98 -9.45
N ARG A 379 5.85 -4.82 -9.89
CA ARG A 379 4.70 -5.61 -9.41
C ARG A 379 4.68 -7.02 -9.97
N MET A 380 4.72 -7.13 -11.28
CA MET A 380 4.63 -8.41 -11.96
C MET A 380 6.01 -9.05 -12.04
N ALA A 381 6.16 -10.26 -11.48
CA ALA A 381 7.41 -11.01 -11.56
C ALA A 381 7.58 -11.67 -12.95
N CYS A 382 7.22 -10.97 -14.01
CA CYS A 382 7.25 -11.47 -15.37
C CYS A 382 8.41 -10.91 -16.19
N SER A 383 8.70 -11.56 -17.30
CA SER A 383 9.66 -11.08 -18.30
C SER A 383 9.10 -9.91 -19.11
N LYS A 384 9.99 -9.19 -19.79
CA LYS A 384 9.59 -8.12 -20.70
C LYS A 384 8.66 -8.61 -21.79
N SER A 385 8.87 -9.83 -22.34
CA SER A 385 8.01 -10.39 -23.39
C SER A 385 6.56 -10.55 -22.96
N THR A 386 6.32 -10.94 -21.69
CA THR A 386 4.96 -11.03 -21.13
C THR A 386 4.32 -9.66 -20.96
N MET A 387 5.08 -8.65 -20.53
CA MET A 387 4.59 -7.27 -20.48
C MET A 387 4.27 -6.72 -21.88
N ASP A 388 5.17 -6.91 -22.83
CA ASP A 388 4.96 -6.47 -24.22
C ASP A 388 3.71 -7.13 -24.84
N TRP A 389 3.43 -8.40 -24.47
CA TRP A 389 2.20 -9.09 -24.88
C TRP A 389 0.93 -8.46 -24.25
N ILE A 390 0.97 -8.12 -22.97
CA ILE A 390 -0.15 -7.42 -22.31
C ILE A 390 -0.33 -6.02 -22.92
N ASP A 391 0.76 -5.33 -23.25
CA ASP A 391 0.72 -4.04 -23.93
C ASP A 391 0.08 -4.16 -25.31
N ALA A 392 0.42 -5.17 -26.07
CA ALA A 392 -0.20 -5.44 -27.38
C ALA A 392 -1.72 -5.68 -27.25
N LEU A 393 -2.17 -6.43 -26.22
CA LEU A 393 -3.60 -6.64 -25.97
C LEU A 393 -4.34 -5.36 -25.60
N THR A 394 -3.71 -4.49 -24.80
CA THR A 394 -4.40 -3.36 -24.16
C THR A 394 -4.17 -2.02 -24.86
N ARG A 395 -3.03 -1.83 -25.53
CA ARG A 395 -2.69 -0.60 -26.26
C ARG A 395 -2.89 -0.74 -27.76
N ASP A 396 -2.33 -1.81 -28.34
CA ASP A 396 -2.40 -2.03 -29.79
C ASP A 396 -3.67 -2.77 -30.21
N LEU A 397 -4.40 -3.31 -29.22
CA LEU A 397 -5.63 -4.11 -29.41
C LEU A 397 -5.42 -5.32 -30.31
N LYS A 398 -4.25 -5.97 -30.18
CA LYS A 398 -3.83 -7.13 -30.97
C LYS A 398 -3.52 -8.32 -30.07
N VAL A 399 -3.85 -9.51 -30.53
CA VAL A 399 -3.46 -10.76 -29.88
C VAL A 399 -2.19 -11.26 -30.58
N GLY A 400 -1.06 -11.11 -29.89
CA GLY A 400 0.24 -11.63 -30.32
C GLY A 400 0.54 -13.00 -29.71
N THR A 401 1.59 -13.68 -30.20
CA THR A 401 2.06 -14.95 -29.62
C THR A 401 2.82 -14.71 -28.31
N LEU A 402 2.59 -15.56 -27.32
CA LEU A 402 3.28 -15.54 -26.02
C LEU A 402 3.97 -16.89 -25.80
N SER A 403 5.28 -16.87 -25.66
CA SER A 403 6.07 -18.02 -25.21
C SER A 403 6.06 -18.11 -23.67
N PRO A 404 6.35 -19.29 -23.09
CA PRO A 404 6.47 -19.43 -21.64
C PRO A 404 7.42 -18.39 -21.04
N ASP A 405 7.00 -17.78 -19.94
CA ASP A 405 7.75 -16.71 -19.29
C ASP A 405 9.03 -17.23 -18.65
N ILE A 406 10.18 -16.63 -18.96
CA ILE A 406 11.50 -17.05 -18.47
C ILE A 406 11.69 -16.85 -16.96
N ASN A 407 10.87 -15.99 -16.34
CA ASN A 407 10.87 -15.74 -14.89
C ASN A 407 9.86 -16.64 -14.16
N GLY A 408 9.16 -17.52 -14.89
CA GLY A 408 8.17 -18.44 -14.30
C GLY A 408 6.81 -17.83 -14.04
N TYR A 409 6.49 -16.67 -14.61
CA TYR A 409 5.15 -16.09 -14.52
C TYR A 409 4.17 -16.91 -15.36
N GLU A 410 3.10 -17.40 -14.72
CA GLU A 410 2.13 -18.27 -15.41
C GLU A 410 1.06 -17.46 -16.15
N VAL A 411 0.88 -17.73 -17.44
CA VAL A 411 -0.29 -17.25 -18.21
C VAL A 411 -1.07 -18.46 -18.72
N LYS A 412 -2.38 -18.54 -18.40
CA LYS A 412 -3.26 -19.63 -18.81
C LYS A 412 -4.61 -19.11 -19.32
N ILE A 413 -5.10 -19.72 -20.40
CA ILE A 413 -6.41 -19.40 -20.98
C ILE A 413 -7.37 -20.57 -20.75
N PHE A 414 -8.55 -20.27 -20.23
CA PHE A 414 -9.56 -21.25 -19.83
C PHE A 414 -10.72 -21.27 -20.83
N ASP A 415 -11.33 -22.44 -21.01
CA ASP A 415 -12.47 -22.65 -21.90
C ASP A 415 -13.80 -22.24 -21.25
N ASP A 416 -13.88 -22.34 -19.94
CA ASP A 416 -15.08 -22.04 -19.18
C ASP A 416 -14.74 -21.37 -17.82
N PRO A 417 -15.69 -20.61 -17.23
CA PRO A 417 -15.45 -19.88 -16.00
C PRO A 417 -15.37 -20.76 -14.76
N GLN A 418 -15.98 -21.97 -14.77
CA GLN A 418 -15.90 -22.93 -13.66
C GLN A 418 -14.47 -23.43 -13.49
N SER A 419 -13.84 -23.89 -14.57
CA SER A 419 -12.46 -24.37 -14.57
C SER A 419 -11.48 -23.26 -14.15
N LEU A 420 -11.70 -22.00 -14.57
CA LEU A 420 -10.94 -20.86 -14.09
C LEU A 420 -11.11 -20.68 -12.58
N HIS A 421 -12.32 -20.73 -12.07
CA HIS A 421 -12.61 -20.57 -10.64
C HIS A 421 -11.92 -21.65 -9.80
N GLU A 422 -12.03 -22.92 -10.20
CA GLU A 422 -11.38 -24.02 -9.50
C GLU A 422 -9.84 -23.86 -9.52
N ALA A 423 -9.26 -23.43 -10.63
CA ALA A 423 -7.82 -23.19 -10.70
C ALA A 423 -7.37 -22.05 -9.74
N ILE A 424 -8.15 -21.00 -9.59
CA ILE A 424 -7.89 -19.92 -8.63
C ILE A 424 -8.06 -20.41 -7.19
N LYS A 425 -9.09 -21.24 -6.89
CA LYS A 425 -9.24 -21.86 -5.57
C LYS A 425 -8.03 -22.70 -5.18
N VAL A 426 -7.50 -23.50 -6.11
CA VAL A 426 -6.30 -24.30 -5.87
C VAL A 426 -5.10 -23.41 -5.52
N LYS A 427 -4.92 -22.28 -6.25
CA LYS A 427 -3.85 -21.31 -5.93
C LYS A 427 -4.06 -20.66 -4.56
N ALA A 428 -5.29 -20.33 -4.21
CA ALA A 428 -5.64 -19.70 -2.93
C ALA A 428 -5.45 -20.62 -1.69
N GLN A 429 -5.39 -21.94 -1.86
CA GLN A 429 -5.13 -22.88 -0.77
C GLN A 429 -3.67 -22.85 -0.27
N ASN A 430 -2.75 -22.38 -1.09
CA ASN A 430 -1.35 -22.27 -0.69
C ASN A 430 -1.12 -20.91 -0.02
N LYS A 431 -0.49 -20.92 1.17
CA LYS A 431 -0.18 -19.71 1.95
C LYS A 431 0.59 -18.64 1.17
N ASP A 432 1.50 -19.06 0.27
CA ASP A 432 2.31 -18.14 -0.53
C ASP A 432 1.54 -17.50 -1.70
N THR A 433 0.35 -18.01 -1.99
CA THR A 433 -0.50 -17.56 -3.11
C THR A 433 -1.96 -17.40 -2.70
N GLU A 434 -2.27 -17.31 -1.42
CA GLU A 434 -3.66 -17.23 -0.91
C GLU A 434 -4.41 -15.98 -1.38
N LEU A 435 -3.68 -14.86 -1.70
CA LEU A 435 -4.27 -13.68 -2.32
C LEU A 435 -4.50 -13.88 -3.82
N SER A 436 -5.21 -14.95 -4.17
CA SER A 436 -5.62 -15.26 -5.54
C SER A 436 -7.13 -15.17 -5.64
N ARG A 437 -7.64 -14.33 -6.57
CA ARG A 437 -9.09 -14.05 -6.68
C ARG A 437 -9.54 -13.96 -8.13
N LEU A 438 -10.84 -14.14 -8.34
CA LEU A 438 -11.50 -13.83 -9.59
C LEU A 438 -11.81 -12.32 -9.66
N ILE A 439 -11.58 -11.74 -10.82
CA ILE A 439 -11.93 -10.36 -11.14
C ILE A 439 -12.50 -10.27 -12.55
N ALA A 440 -13.39 -9.33 -12.79
CA ALA A 440 -14.02 -9.19 -14.10
C ALA A 440 -14.11 -7.73 -14.55
N SER A 441 -14.26 -7.54 -15.87
CA SER A 441 -14.66 -6.26 -16.44
C SER A 441 -16.08 -5.88 -16.01
N TYR A 442 -16.40 -4.59 -15.96
CA TYR A 442 -17.65 -4.09 -15.41
C TYR A 442 -18.80 -4.19 -16.43
N ASP A 443 -19.15 -5.43 -16.78
CA ASP A 443 -20.15 -5.78 -17.79
C ASP A 443 -21.44 -6.35 -17.20
N TRP A 444 -21.51 -6.50 -15.87
CA TRP A 444 -22.69 -6.96 -15.12
C TRP A 444 -23.22 -5.85 -14.23
N ASP A 445 -24.53 -5.81 -14.07
CA ASP A 445 -25.20 -4.81 -13.28
C ASP A 445 -24.78 -4.84 -11.80
N TYR A 446 -24.68 -3.67 -11.21
CA TYR A 446 -24.44 -3.49 -9.79
C TYR A 446 -24.96 -2.11 -9.35
N VAL A 447 -25.77 -2.08 -8.33
CA VAL A 447 -26.25 -0.86 -7.68
C VAL A 447 -25.85 -0.92 -6.21
N ALA A 448 -24.99 0.00 -5.79
CA ALA A 448 -24.58 0.11 -4.39
C ALA A 448 -25.80 0.39 -3.50
N ASP A 449 -25.79 -0.16 -2.28
CA ASP A 449 -26.84 0.00 -1.26
C ASP A 449 -28.22 -0.58 -1.64
N LYS A 450 -28.30 -1.40 -2.70
CA LYS A 450 -29.51 -2.12 -3.10
C LYS A 450 -29.20 -3.56 -3.43
N THR A 451 -30.06 -4.49 -3.00
CA THR A 451 -29.98 -5.87 -3.46
C THR A 451 -30.45 -6.00 -4.90
N CYS A 452 -30.06 -7.09 -5.57
CA CYS A 452 -30.55 -7.39 -6.91
C CYS A 452 -32.09 -7.43 -6.95
N ARG A 453 -32.75 -8.00 -5.93
CA ARG A 453 -34.23 -8.04 -5.82
C ARG A 453 -34.89 -6.69 -5.64
N ASP A 454 -34.22 -5.70 -5.04
CA ASP A 454 -34.75 -4.34 -4.92
C ASP A 454 -34.87 -3.64 -6.28
N VAL A 455 -34.07 -4.06 -7.26
CA VAL A 455 -34.07 -3.51 -8.62
C VAL A 455 -34.74 -4.45 -9.61
N HIS A 456 -34.56 -5.76 -9.43
CA HIS A 456 -35.10 -6.84 -10.24
C HIS A 456 -35.92 -7.80 -9.36
N PRO A 457 -37.19 -7.50 -9.04
CA PRO A 457 -38.04 -8.30 -8.13
C PRO A 457 -38.25 -9.76 -8.58
N GLU A 458 -38.11 -10.02 -9.88
CA GLU A 458 -38.18 -11.35 -10.51
C GLU A 458 -36.90 -12.20 -10.30
N SER A 459 -35.81 -11.64 -9.77
CA SER A 459 -34.57 -12.36 -9.58
C SER A 459 -34.70 -13.50 -8.57
N SER A 460 -34.17 -14.67 -8.91
CA SER A 460 -34.11 -15.83 -8.01
C SER A 460 -33.13 -15.61 -6.84
N THR A 461 -32.20 -14.69 -6.96
CA THR A 461 -31.20 -14.34 -5.95
C THR A 461 -31.32 -12.90 -5.47
N LYS A 462 -30.87 -12.62 -4.24
CA LYS A 462 -30.74 -11.24 -3.72
C LYS A 462 -29.42 -10.59 -4.14
N TYR A 463 -28.43 -11.39 -4.59
CA TYR A 463 -27.10 -10.91 -4.92
C TYR A 463 -27.03 -10.35 -6.35
N TRP A 464 -26.21 -9.35 -6.53
CA TRP A 464 -25.65 -9.03 -7.83
C TRP A 464 -24.63 -10.10 -8.21
N GLU A 465 -24.68 -10.59 -9.43
CA GLU A 465 -23.88 -11.73 -9.87
C GLU A 465 -23.23 -11.49 -11.23
N VAL A 466 -22.01 -12.00 -11.37
CA VAL A 466 -21.45 -12.32 -12.68
C VAL A 466 -22.07 -13.63 -13.13
N ARG A 467 -22.82 -13.61 -14.23
CA ARG A 467 -23.52 -14.78 -14.77
C ARG A 467 -23.07 -15.08 -16.21
N ILE A 468 -22.61 -16.32 -16.43
CA ILE A 468 -22.12 -16.80 -17.74
C ILE A 468 -22.70 -18.21 -17.96
N GLY A 469 -23.77 -18.28 -18.76
CA GLY A 469 -24.58 -19.52 -18.86
C GLY A 469 -25.13 -19.93 -17.51
N ASP A 470 -24.89 -21.20 -17.12
CA ASP A 470 -25.32 -21.73 -15.81
C ASP A 470 -24.36 -21.40 -14.67
N TRP A 471 -23.13 -20.97 -14.97
CA TRP A 471 -22.17 -20.55 -13.95
C TRP A 471 -22.46 -19.13 -13.49
N HIS A 472 -22.44 -18.93 -12.16
CA HIS A 472 -22.63 -17.60 -11.57
C HIS A 472 -21.95 -17.51 -10.20
N LEU A 473 -21.51 -16.29 -9.85
CA LEU A 473 -20.98 -15.95 -8.52
C LEU A 473 -21.39 -14.55 -8.13
N PRO A 474 -21.55 -14.27 -6.82
CA PRO A 474 -21.75 -12.93 -6.29
C PRO A 474 -20.68 -11.95 -6.76
N TRP A 475 -21.08 -10.69 -6.94
CA TRP A 475 -20.32 -9.63 -7.60
C TRP A 475 -20.16 -8.41 -6.70
N ASN A 476 -18.92 -7.93 -6.47
CA ASN A 476 -18.66 -6.69 -5.74
C ASN A 476 -19.08 -6.64 -4.26
N ARG A 477 -18.59 -7.55 -3.42
CA ARG A 477 -18.78 -7.57 -1.94
C ARG A 477 -20.16 -7.99 -1.44
N GLU A 478 -20.92 -8.72 -2.21
CA GLU A 478 -22.27 -9.15 -1.83
C GLU A 478 -22.32 -10.09 -0.62
N LEU A 479 -21.30 -10.93 -0.41
CA LEU A 479 -21.30 -11.93 0.66
C LEU A 479 -20.96 -11.37 2.04
N PHE A 480 -20.41 -10.16 2.13
CA PHE A 480 -19.97 -9.58 3.40
C PHE A 480 -21.10 -9.48 4.44
N ASP A 481 -22.29 -9.05 4.01
CA ASP A 481 -23.42 -8.81 4.91
C ASP A 481 -24.10 -10.09 5.39
N ASP A 482 -23.88 -11.22 4.72
CA ASP A 482 -24.42 -12.54 5.09
C ASP A 482 -23.51 -13.30 6.08
N LEU A 483 -22.31 -12.77 6.36
CA LEU A 483 -21.44 -13.37 7.34
C LEU A 483 -22.02 -13.19 8.76
N ASN A 484 -22.31 -14.30 9.43
CA ASN A 484 -22.83 -14.29 10.80
C ASN A 484 -21.70 -13.98 11.81
N LEU A 485 -21.24 -12.72 11.79
CA LEU A 485 -20.12 -12.23 12.61
C LEU A 485 -20.63 -11.38 13.77
N ASN A 486 -19.97 -11.51 14.93
CA ASN A 486 -20.15 -10.57 16.01
C ASN A 486 -19.60 -9.17 15.64
N LYS A 487 -19.92 -8.15 16.44
CA LYS A 487 -19.54 -6.75 16.14
C LYS A 487 -18.03 -6.54 16.03
N ARG A 488 -17.21 -7.25 16.83
CA ARG A 488 -15.75 -7.14 16.83
C ARG A 488 -15.16 -7.71 15.54
N ASP A 489 -15.57 -8.93 15.17
CA ASP A 489 -15.08 -9.60 13.97
C ASP A 489 -15.55 -8.90 12.70
N ARG A 490 -16.80 -8.39 12.68
CA ARG A 490 -17.33 -7.58 11.57
C ARG A 490 -16.51 -6.28 11.39
N LYS A 491 -16.13 -5.61 12.50
CA LYS A 491 -15.27 -4.42 12.45
C LYS A 491 -13.89 -4.78 11.88
N LYS A 492 -13.28 -5.85 12.40
CA LYS A 492 -11.97 -6.33 11.92
C LYS A 492 -12.01 -6.65 10.43
N LEU A 493 -13.04 -7.37 9.96
CA LEU A 493 -13.17 -7.74 8.55
C LEU A 493 -13.40 -6.51 7.64
N LYS A 494 -14.16 -5.49 8.10
CA LYS A 494 -14.32 -4.21 7.37
C LYS A 494 -13.02 -3.44 7.19
N GLU A 495 -12.06 -3.65 8.06
CA GLU A 495 -10.73 -3.01 7.99
C GLU A 495 -9.78 -3.73 7.02
N MET A 496 -10.11 -4.96 6.60
CA MET A 496 -9.36 -5.73 5.61
C MET A 496 -9.81 -5.36 4.18
N ASN A 497 -8.86 -5.42 3.25
CA ASN A 497 -9.19 -5.26 1.84
C ASN A 497 -10.03 -6.43 1.33
N TRP A 498 -10.77 -6.20 0.24
CA TRP A 498 -11.61 -7.24 -0.35
C TRP A 498 -10.87 -8.55 -0.60
N ALA A 499 -9.69 -8.52 -1.22
CA ALA A 499 -8.93 -9.72 -1.53
C ALA A 499 -8.37 -10.46 -0.30
N GLU A 500 -8.18 -9.76 0.83
CA GLU A 500 -7.68 -10.34 2.09
C GLU A 500 -8.77 -11.11 2.87
N GLN A 501 -10.03 -10.90 2.53
CA GLN A 501 -11.16 -11.56 3.17
C GLN A 501 -11.35 -12.96 2.58
N GLU A 502 -11.32 -14.00 3.41
CA GLU A 502 -11.35 -15.42 2.95
C GLU A 502 -12.58 -15.74 2.09
N HIS A 503 -13.76 -15.24 2.48
CA HIS A 503 -15.02 -15.55 1.78
C HIS A 503 -15.04 -15.05 0.34
N THR A 504 -14.23 -14.04 -0.01
CA THR A 504 -14.19 -13.46 -1.35
C THR A 504 -13.60 -14.37 -2.44
N ILE A 505 -13.09 -15.53 -2.04
CA ILE A 505 -12.77 -16.62 -3.00
C ILE A 505 -14.03 -17.12 -3.76
N ASN A 506 -15.21 -16.92 -3.19
CA ASN A 506 -16.49 -17.25 -3.78
C ASN A 506 -17.23 -16.03 -4.33
N GLU A 507 -16.52 -14.93 -4.53
CA GLU A 507 -17.01 -13.71 -5.18
C GLU A 507 -16.15 -13.35 -6.38
N VAL A 508 -16.71 -12.55 -7.28
CA VAL A 508 -15.96 -11.90 -8.35
C VAL A 508 -15.77 -10.43 -8.00
N GLY A 509 -14.53 -9.95 -8.00
CA GLY A 509 -14.22 -8.53 -7.84
C GLY A 509 -14.23 -7.77 -9.15
N SER A 510 -14.34 -6.44 -9.06
CA SER A 510 -14.16 -5.52 -10.19
C SER A 510 -12.85 -4.75 -10.08
N THR A 511 -12.55 -3.92 -11.06
CA THR A 511 -11.44 -2.96 -10.98
C THR A 511 -11.50 -2.09 -9.74
N PHE A 512 -12.70 -1.75 -9.24
CA PHE A 512 -12.86 -0.90 -8.04
C PHE A 512 -12.61 -1.63 -6.73
N THR A 513 -12.77 -2.96 -6.67
CA THR A 513 -12.47 -3.74 -5.47
C THR A 513 -10.99 -4.05 -5.32
N ILE A 514 -10.22 -3.98 -6.43
CA ILE A 514 -8.79 -4.31 -6.45
C ILE A 514 -7.87 -3.13 -6.76
N GLN A 515 -8.42 -1.94 -7.04
CA GLN A 515 -7.60 -0.76 -7.32
C GLN A 515 -6.74 -0.41 -6.11
N GLY A 516 -5.43 -0.28 -6.31
CA GLY A 516 -4.47 -0.08 -5.21
C GLY A 516 -3.91 -1.37 -4.58
N PHE A 517 -4.43 -2.56 -4.94
CA PHE A 517 -4.00 -3.84 -4.36
C PHE A 517 -3.52 -4.83 -5.42
N ASP A 518 -2.68 -5.78 -5.00
CA ASP A 518 -2.09 -6.79 -5.85
C ASP A 518 -2.62 -8.19 -5.49
N LEU A 519 -2.76 -9.03 -6.50
CA LEU A 519 -3.10 -10.44 -6.36
C LEU A 519 -1.87 -11.31 -6.64
N CYS A 520 -1.77 -12.48 -6.00
CA CYS A 520 -0.76 -13.46 -6.38
C CYS A 520 -1.08 -14.05 -7.76
N TYR A 521 -2.30 -14.59 -7.90
CA TYR A 521 -2.87 -14.99 -9.19
C TYR A 521 -4.19 -14.25 -9.42
N ALA A 522 -4.34 -13.66 -10.58
CA ALA A 522 -5.60 -13.07 -11.01
C ALA A 522 -6.32 -13.99 -11.99
N GLY A 523 -7.51 -14.43 -11.63
CA GLY A 523 -8.44 -15.07 -12.56
C GLY A 523 -9.29 -13.99 -13.22
N VAL A 524 -8.92 -13.57 -14.42
CA VAL A 524 -9.57 -12.46 -15.13
C VAL A 524 -10.68 -12.99 -16.03
N ILE A 525 -11.91 -12.57 -15.76
CA ILE A 525 -13.05 -12.77 -16.64
C ILE A 525 -13.18 -11.54 -17.53
N ILE A 526 -12.80 -11.67 -18.80
CA ILE A 526 -13.02 -10.65 -19.82
C ILE A 526 -14.48 -10.75 -20.27
N GLY A 527 -15.28 -9.77 -19.92
CA GLY A 527 -16.71 -9.78 -20.13
C GLY A 527 -17.13 -9.57 -21.60
N PRO A 528 -18.44 -9.62 -21.87
CA PRO A 528 -19.00 -9.61 -23.22
C PRO A 528 -18.82 -8.29 -23.97
N SER A 529 -18.43 -7.20 -23.30
CA SER A 529 -18.14 -5.93 -23.97
C SER A 529 -16.82 -5.94 -24.74
N VAL A 530 -15.89 -6.85 -24.44
CA VAL A 530 -14.60 -6.98 -25.12
C VAL A 530 -14.72 -8.04 -26.21
N ARG A 531 -14.59 -7.63 -27.45
CA ARG A 531 -14.85 -8.45 -28.62
C ARG A 531 -13.59 -8.58 -29.50
N PHE A 532 -13.55 -9.62 -30.31
CA PHE A 532 -12.47 -9.84 -31.28
C PHE A 532 -13.03 -10.05 -32.67
N LYS A 533 -12.49 -9.32 -33.63
CA LYS A 533 -12.86 -9.45 -35.05
C LYS A 533 -11.73 -8.97 -35.93
N ASP A 534 -11.51 -9.67 -37.04
CA ASP A 534 -10.51 -9.31 -38.09
C ASP A 534 -9.11 -9.05 -37.50
N GLY A 535 -8.70 -9.88 -36.53
CA GLY A 535 -7.39 -9.80 -35.89
C GLY A 535 -7.24 -8.68 -34.84
N LYS A 536 -8.33 -7.99 -34.48
CA LYS A 536 -8.30 -6.86 -33.52
C LYS A 536 -9.32 -7.01 -32.41
N ILE A 537 -8.94 -6.53 -31.23
CA ILE A 537 -9.85 -6.32 -30.11
C ILE A 537 -10.61 -5.01 -30.36
N TRP A 538 -11.92 -5.01 -30.06
CA TRP A 538 -12.77 -3.83 -30.07
C TRP A 538 -13.75 -3.88 -28.91
N PHE A 539 -14.34 -2.75 -28.54
CA PHE A 539 -15.22 -2.63 -27.38
C PHE A 539 -16.66 -2.34 -27.80
N ASP A 540 -17.58 -3.19 -27.32
CA ASP A 540 -19.02 -3.03 -27.50
C ASP A 540 -19.62 -2.29 -26.30
N GLU A 541 -19.73 -0.97 -26.40
CA GLU A 541 -20.27 -0.12 -25.32
C GLU A 541 -21.68 -0.51 -24.90
N SER A 542 -22.48 -1.10 -25.78
CA SER A 542 -23.86 -1.51 -25.50
C SER A 542 -23.94 -2.62 -24.45
N ARG A 543 -22.87 -3.39 -24.27
CA ARG A 543 -22.73 -4.50 -23.32
C ARG A 543 -22.07 -4.11 -22.01
N LYS A 544 -21.64 -2.87 -21.87
CA LYS A 544 -21.08 -2.34 -20.63
C LYS A 544 -22.20 -2.01 -19.66
N ALA A 545 -22.12 -2.46 -18.42
CA ALA A 545 -23.12 -2.15 -17.40
C ALA A 545 -22.87 -0.79 -16.72
N TYR A 546 -21.59 -0.41 -16.57
CA TYR A 546 -21.25 0.79 -15.81
C TYR A 546 -21.35 2.09 -16.62
N ASP A 547 -22.38 2.87 -16.36
CA ASP A 547 -22.69 4.11 -17.12
C ASP A 547 -21.60 5.18 -17.09
N LYS A 548 -20.74 5.17 -16.04
CA LYS A 548 -19.62 6.13 -15.95
C LYS A 548 -18.46 5.80 -16.89
N MET A 549 -18.49 4.61 -17.52
CA MET A 549 -17.56 4.20 -18.56
C MET A 549 -18.13 4.34 -19.97
N LYS A 550 -19.38 4.77 -20.11
CA LYS A 550 -20.10 4.89 -21.38
C LYS A 550 -20.22 6.32 -21.85
N GLY A 551 -20.35 6.47 -23.16
CA GLY A 551 -20.81 7.67 -23.82
C GLY A 551 -19.72 8.71 -24.06
N LYS A 552 -20.19 9.91 -24.29
CA LYS A 552 -19.35 11.06 -24.61
C LYS A 552 -19.17 11.94 -23.37
N ARG A 553 -18.07 12.65 -23.37
CA ARG A 553 -17.78 13.67 -22.40
C ARG A 553 -17.72 15.04 -23.05
N THR A 554 -18.31 16.05 -22.42
CA THR A 554 -18.12 17.45 -22.81
C THR A 554 -16.71 17.89 -22.39
N ILE A 555 -15.98 18.50 -23.30
CA ILE A 555 -14.63 19.04 -23.07
C ILE A 555 -14.67 20.56 -22.92
N SER A 556 -13.54 21.15 -22.49
CA SER A 556 -13.42 22.56 -22.11
C SER A 556 -13.82 23.54 -23.21
N ASN A 557 -13.65 23.19 -24.49
CA ASN A 557 -14.05 24.01 -25.64
C ASN A 557 -15.54 23.89 -26.03
N GLY A 558 -16.35 23.18 -25.23
CA GLY A 558 -17.77 22.94 -25.49
C GLY A 558 -18.07 21.78 -26.44
N GLY A 559 -17.03 21.15 -27.03
CA GLY A 559 -17.16 19.93 -27.83
C GLY A 559 -17.45 18.68 -27.01
N THR A 560 -17.60 17.54 -27.67
CA THR A 560 -17.73 16.25 -26.99
C THR A 560 -16.75 15.22 -27.57
N VAL A 561 -16.17 14.40 -26.70
CA VAL A 561 -15.27 13.30 -27.06
C VAL A 561 -15.84 11.96 -26.59
N ALA A 562 -15.77 10.92 -27.40
CA ALA A 562 -16.08 9.56 -26.99
C ALA A 562 -14.94 9.02 -26.13
N VAL A 563 -15.24 8.60 -24.92
CA VAL A 563 -14.21 8.13 -23.95
C VAL A 563 -14.33 6.63 -23.63
N SER A 564 -15.40 5.98 -24.07
CA SER A 564 -15.70 4.59 -23.73
C SER A 564 -14.60 3.60 -24.13
N ASP A 565 -14.01 3.75 -25.30
CA ASP A 565 -12.93 2.88 -25.76
C ASP A 565 -11.66 3.04 -24.91
N LEU A 566 -11.27 4.28 -24.60
CA LEU A 566 -10.13 4.56 -23.74
C LEU A 566 -10.35 3.95 -22.34
N LEU A 567 -11.52 4.17 -21.74
CA LEU A 567 -11.83 3.64 -20.42
C LEU A 567 -11.88 2.12 -20.38
N SER A 568 -12.40 1.49 -21.45
CA SER A 568 -12.42 0.02 -21.58
C SER A 568 -11.03 -0.58 -21.77
N ARG A 569 -10.15 0.10 -22.53
CA ARG A 569 -8.72 -0.28 -22.61
C ARG A 569 -8.04 -0.22 -21.26
N ASN A 570 -8.24 0.87 -20.55
CA ASN A 570 -7.65 1.06 -19.21
C ASN A 570 -8.17 0.02 -18.23
N GLU A 571 -9.47 -0.28 -18.25
CA GLU A 571 -10.04 -1.36 -17.45
C GLU A 571 -9.39 -2.70 -17.72
N LEU A 572 -9.30 -3.07 -19.01
CA LEU A 572 -8.65 -4.33 -19.40
C LEU A 572 -7.20 -4.37 -18.93
N ARG A 573 -6.45 -3.27 -19.11
CA ARG A 573 -5.07 -3.16 -18.61
C ARG A 573 -4.97 -3.32 -17.10
N VAL A 574 -5.83 -2.62 -16.34
CA VAL A 574 -5.86 -2.71 -14.88
C VAL A 574 -6.09 -4.16 -14.44
N LEU A 575 -7.02 -4.88 -15.06
CA LEU A 575 -7.29 -6.28 -14.72
C LEU A 575 -6.10 -7.20 -15.04
N LEU A 576 -5.50 -7.05 -16.22
CA LEU A 576 -4.41 -7.92 -16.69
C LEU A 576 -3.07 -7.66 -15.99
N THR A 577 -2.89 -6.51 -15.32
CA THR A 577 -1.65 -6.14 -14.63
C THR A 577 -1.72 -6.21 -13.10
N ARG A 578 -2.75 -6.88 -12.54
CA ARG A 578 -2.91 -6.99 -11.06
C ARG A 578 -2.21 -8.18 -10.43
N ALA A 579 -1.83 -9.17 -11.22
CA ALA A 579 -1.21 -10.38 -10.71
C ALA A 579 0.31 -10.22 -10.57
N THR A 580 0.86 -10.72 -9.45
CA THR A 580 2.32 -10.73 -9.23
C THR A 580 2.99 -11.99 -9.75
N LYS A 581 2.31 -13.14 -9.72
CA LYS A 581 2.87 -14.47 -10.04
C LYS A 581 2.22 -15.16 -11.25
N GLY A 582 0.99 -14.81 -11.60
CA GLY A 582 0.35 -15.43 -12.74
C GLY A 582 -1.04 -14.89 -13.08
N LEU A 583 -1.35 -14.93 -14.36
CA LEU A 583 -2.55 -14.39 -14.99
C LEU A 583 -3.34 -15.52 -15.66
N TYR A 584 -4.53 -15.80 -15.16
CA TYR A 584 -5.45 -16.80 -15.68
C TYR A 584 -6.64 -16.08 -16.32
N ILE A 585 -6.94 -16.38 -17.57
CA ILE A 585 -7.91 -15.62 -18.37
C ILE A 585 -9.03 -16.52 -18.87
N TYR A 586 -10.26 -16.05 -18.74
CA TYR A 586 -11.41 -16.51 -19.51
C TYR A 586 -12.02 -15.30 -20.23
N ALA A 587 -12.29 -15.43 -21.54
CA ALA A 587 -12.98 -14.40 -22.30
C ALA A 587 -14.39 -14.88 -22.69
N CYS A 588 -15.41 -14.04 -22.43
CA CYS A 588 -16.79 -14.36 -22.82
C CYS A 588 -16.96 -14.46 -24.34
N ASP A 589 -16.25 -13.59 -25.09
CA ASP A 589 -16.24 -13.65 -26.55
C ASP A 589 -15.50 -14.90 -27.03
N PRO A 590 -16.16 -15.81 -27.81
CA PRO A 590 -15.53 -17.05 -28.24
C PRO A 590 -14.37 -16.84 -29.21
N ASP A 591 -14.43 -15.81 -30.05
CA ASP A 591 -13.37 -15.52 -31.02
C ASP A 591 -12.14 -14.96 -30.30
N LEU A 592 -12.32 -14.08 -29.32
CA LEU A 592 -11.23 -13.61 -28.46
C LEU A 592 -10.61 -14.77 -27.68
N ARG A 593 -11.43 -15.65 -27.10
CA ARG A 593 -10.94 -16.81 -26.34
C ARG A 593 -10.13 -17.75 -27.21
N ALA A 594 -10.60 -18.03 -28.43
CA ALA A 594 -9.87 -18.86 -29.39
C ALA A 594 -8.55 -18.23 -29.80
N ALA A 595 -8.54 -16.92 -30.08
CA ALA A 595 -7.32 -16.19 -30.42
C ALA A 595 -6.29 -16.19 -29.26
N LEU A 596 -6.74 -15.95 -28.01
CA LEU A 596 -5.88 -16.01 -26.83
C LEU A 596 -5.31 -17.41 -26.58
N LYS A 597 -6.10 -18.47 -26.79
CA LYS A 597 -5.62 -19.87 -26.66
C LYS A 597 -4.58 -20.21 -27.74
N ALA A 598 -4.77 -19.75 -28.96
CA ALA A 598 -3.80 -19.95 -30.01
C ALA A 598 -2.50 -19.17 -29.80
N ALA A 599 -2.56 -18.09 -29.03
CA ALA A 599 -1.44 -17.20 -28.76
C ALA A 599 -0.53 -17.70 -27.63
N VAL A 600 -1.09 -18.38 -26.62
CA VAL A 600 -0.35 -18.88 -25.45
C VAL A 600 0.07 -20.33 -25.72
N GLN A 601 1.35 -20.56 -25.93
CA GLN A 601 1.94 -21.88 -26.24
C GLN A 601 2.28 -22.68 -25.00
#